data_8aefc63f330477ec53e56928e90c711b
#
_entry.id   8aefc63f330477ec53e56928e90c711b
#
_cell.length_a   1.000
_cell.length_b   1.000
_cell.length_c   1.000
_cell.angle_alpha   90.00
_cell.angle_beta   90.00
_cell.angle_gamma   90.00
#
_symmetry.space_group_name_H-M   'P 1'
#
loop_
_entity.id
_entity.type
_entity.pdbx_description
1 polymer ?
#
loop_
_entity_poly.entity_id
_entity_poly.type
_entity_poly.pdbx_seq_one_letter_code
_entity_poly.pdbx_strand_id
1 'polypeptide(L)'
;KNEAGRSARQSVVELEHRMKDLAEIIKYAEQYKANKSYNIAYKKAKNPDAYFRKHESQIILYGGARRMLEQAGISLKGLNIDKLKAEYQELTTQKKELTATYKNCDKELKSLNRKLENLNQYLGRTEPQKGAPEQPDRNNTPAR
;
A
#
# COMPACT_ATOMS: atom_id res chain seq x y z
N LYS A 1 13.13 20.58 4.01
CA LYS A 1 12.44 20.04 2.83
C LYS A 1 12.70 18.56 2.61
N ASN A 2 13.94 18.11 2.82
CA ASN A 2 14.27 16.69 2.73
C ASN A 2 13.48 15.87 3.75
N GLU A 3 13.29 16.42 4.94
CA GLU A 3 12.53 15.75 5.98
C GLU A 3 11.06 15.58 5.58
N ALA A 4 10.45 16.58 4.95
CA ALA A 4 9.07 16.49 4.51
C ALA A 4 8.90 15.37 3.48
N GLY A 5 9.81 15.29 2.51
CA GLY A 5 9.76 14.24 1.50
C GLY A 5 9.99 12.86 2.07
N ARG A 6 10.94 12.76 3.02
CA ARG A 6 11.24 11.50 3.69
C ARG A 6 10.08 11.03 4.56
N SER A 7 9.46 11.96 5.29
CA SER A 7 8.31 11.67 6.12
C SER A 7 7.12 11.22 5.28
N ALA A 8 6.87 11.89 4.15
CA ALA A 8 5.79 11.50 3.24
C ALA A 8 6.02 10.11 2.67
N ARG A 9 7.27 9.80 2.29
CA ARG A 9 7.62 8.47 1.77
C ARG A 9 7.38 7.40 2.81
N GLN A 10 7.78 7.64 4.05
CA GLN A 10 7.58 6.69 5.14
C GLN A 10 6.09 6.47 5.40
N SER A 11 5.31 7.54 5.38
CA SER A 11 3.86 7.45 5.54
C SER A 11 3.22 6.64 4.42
N VAL A 12 3.70 6.79 3.19
CA VAL A 12 3.21 6.00 2.05
C VAL A 12 3.49 4.51 2.28
N VAL A 13 4.69 4.16 2.75
CA VAL A 13 5.03 2.77 3.05
C VAL A 13 4.11 2.20 4.12
N GLU A 14 3.85 2.96 5.18
CA GLU A 14 2.94 2.53 6.24
C GLU A 14 1.52 2.33 5.72
N LEU A 15 1.04 3.25 4.87
CA LEU A 15 -0.28 3.12 4.26
C LEU A 15 -0.36 1.88 3.37
N GLU A 16 0.70 1.60 2.62
CA GLU A 16 0.74 0.41 1.77
C GLU A 16 0.63 -0.87 2.60
N HIS A 17 1.31 -0.92 3.74
CA HIS A 17 1.21 -2.07 4.65
C HIS A 17 -0.21 -2.22 5.18
N ARG A 18 -0.83 -1.13 5.61
CA ARG A 18 -2.20 -1.16 6.11
C ARG A 18 -3.18 -1.56 5.02
N MET A 19 -2.98 -1.07 3.81
CA MET A 19 -3.82 -1.43 2.66
C MET A 19 -3.71 -2.92 2.35
N LYS A 20 -2.50 -3.47 2.40
CA LYS A 20 -2.29 -4.89 2.17
C LYS A 20 -2.99 -5.73 3.22
N ASP A 21 -2.84 -5.38 4.50
CA ASP A 21 -3.50 -6.09 5.59
C ASP A 21 -5.02 -6.01 5.45
N LEU A 22 -5.52 -4.81 5.13
CA LEU A 22 -6.96 -4.62 4.98
C LEU A 22 -7.51 -5.38 3.76
N ALA A 23 -6.75 -5.45 2.67
CA ALA A 23 -7.14 -6.23 1.50
C ALA A 23 -7.30 -7.70 1.85
N GLU A 24 -6.38 -8.24 2.67
CA GLU A 24 -6.47 -9.62 3.14
C GLU A 24 -7.70 -9.81 4.03
N ILE A 25 -7.94 -8.87 4.93
CA ILE A 25 -9.12 -8.91 5.81
C ILE A 25 -10.40 -8.92 4.97
N ILE A 26 -10.48 -8.07 3.95
CA ILE A 26 -11.64 -8.02 3.05
C ILE A 26 -11.82 -9.36 2.35
N LYS A 27 -10.74 -9.94 1.87
CA LYS A 27 -10.77 -11.25 1.19
C LYS A 27 -11.36 -12.32 2.12
N TYR A 28 -10.88 -12.40 3.35
CA TYR A 28 -11.37 -13.38 4.29
C TYR A 28 -12.81 -13.09 4.74
N ALA A 29 -13.16 -11.81 4.85
CA ALA A 29 -14.53 -11.43 5.18
C ALA A 29 -15.51 -11.87 4.09
N GLU A 30 -15.11 -11.71 2.83
CA GLU A 30 -15.92 -12.16 1.71
C GLU A 30 -16.05 -13.68 1.68
N GLN A 31 -14.96 -14.40 1.92
CA GLN A 31 -14.99 -15.86 2.02
C GLN A 31 -15.87 -16.34 3.17
N TYR A 32 -15.77 -15.66 4.30
CA TYR A 32 -16.60 -15.97 5.47
C TYR A 32 -18.09 -15.85 5.16
N LYS A 33 -18.48 -14.71 4.58
CA LYS A 33 -19.90 -14.49 4.24
C LYS A 33 -20.38 -15.40 3.13
N ALA A 34 -19.58 -15.61 2.10
CA ALA A 34 -19.97 -16.44 0.97
C ALA A 34 -20.20 -17.88 1.37
N ASN A 35 -19.42 -18.38 2.35
CA ASN A 35 -19.46 -19.79 2.72
C ASN A 35 -20.22 -20.05 4.03
N LYS A 36 -20.76 -19.01 4.65
CA LYS A 36 -21.48 -19.13 5.91
C LYS A 36 -22.67 -20.09 5.82
N SER A 37 -23.41 -20.03 4.72
CA SER A 37 -24.58 -20.88 4.49
C SER A 37 -24.19 -22.37 4.49
N TYR A 38 -23.04 -22.70 3.92
CA TYR A 38 -22.55 -24.09 3.91
C TYR A 38 -22.26 -24.59 5.32
N ASN A 39 -21.68 -23.75 6.16
CA ASN A 39 -21.41 -24.12 7.54
C ASN A 39 -22.70 -24.32 8.33
N ILE A 40 -23.67 -23.44 8.13
CA ILE A 40 -24.97 -23.56 8.80
C ILE A 40 -25.66 -24.85 8.36
N ALA A 41 -25.68 -25.14 7.08
CA ALA A 41 -26.28 -26.35 6.53
C ALA A 41 -25.57 -27.59 7.03
N TYR A 42 -24.24 -27.54 7.16
CA TYR A 42 -23.45 -28.64 7.70
C TYR A 42 -23.88 -28.98 9.15
N LYS A 43 -24.03 -27.95 9.96
CA LYS A 43 -24.47 -28.16 11.38
C LYS A 43 -25.87 -28.71 11.48
N LYS A 44 -26.71 -28.43 10.50
CA LYS A 44 -28.12 -28.90 10.49
C LYS A 44 -28.32 -30.18 9.69
N ALA A 45 -27.29 -30.68 9.03
CA ALA A 45 -27.42 -31.85 8.16
C ALA A 45 -27.72 -33.11 8.94
N LYS A 46 -28.59 -33.96 8.38
CA LYS A 46 -28.89 -35.25 8.96
C LYS A 46 -27.68 -36.18 8.93
N ASN A 47 -26.89 -36.06 7.85
CA ASN A 47 -25.65 -36.81 7.73
C ASN A 47 -24.52 -35.80 7.50
N PRO A 48 -23.93 -35.24 8.59
CA PRO A 48 -22.91 -34.24 8.47
C PRO A 48 -21.69 -34.69 7.69
N ASP A 49 -21.27 -35.94 7.83
CA ASP A 49 -20.09 -36.45 7.12
C ASP A 49 -20.29 -36.43 5.61
N ALA A 50 -21.46 -36.85 5.14
CA ALA A 50 -21.76 -36.82 3.71
C ALA A 50 -21.84 -35.39 3.20
N TYR A 51 -22.46 -34.50 3.95
CA TYR A 51 -22.53 -33.08 3.58
C TYR A 51 -21.16 -32.46 3.54
N PHE A 52 -20.32 -32.75 4.54
CA PHE A 52 -18.94 -32.24 4.58
C PHE A 52 -18.16 -32.68 3.34
N ARG A 53 -18.24 -33.96 2.98
CA ARG A 53 -17.51 -34.45 1.80
C ARG A 53 -17.95 -33.73 0.51
N LYS A 54 -19.24 -33.43 0.43
CA LYS A 54 -19.80 -32.77 -0.75
C LYS A 54 -19.39 -31.28 -0.84
N HIS A 55 -19.24 -30.63 0.29
CA HIS A 55 -18.95 -29.20 0.39
C HIS A 55 -17.68 -28.89 1.18
N GLU A 56 -16.73 -29.80 1.14
CA GLU A 56 -15.50 -29.71 1.92
C GLU A 56 -14.77 -28.37 1.72
N SER A 57 -14.58 -27.97 0.46
CA SER A 57 -13.86 -26.73 0.16
C SER A 57 -14.48 -25.51 0.80
N GLN A 58 -15.81 -25.40 0.69
CA GLN A 58 -16.54 -24.27 1.23
C GLN A 58 -16.48 -24.22 2.75
N ILE A 59 -16.63 -25.38 3.39
CA ILE A 59 -16.62 -25.47 4.85
C ILE A 59 -15.23 -25.16 5.39
N ILE A 60 -14.18 -25.66 4.73
CA ILE A 60 -12.79 -25.40 5.13
C ILE A 60 -12.46 -23.91 4.93
N LEU A 61 -12.88 -23.33 3.81
CA LEU A 61 -12.67 -21.90 3.56
C LEU A 61 -13.35 -21.04 4.60
N TYR A 62 -14.57 -21.41 5.00
CA TYR A 62 -15.28 -20.69 6.04
C TYR A 62 -14.50 -20.72 7.37
N GLY A 63 -14.06 -21.91 7.78
CA GLY A 63 -13.31 -22.07 9.04
C GLY A 63 -11.99 -21.33 9.02
N GLY A 64 -11.28 -21.38 7.89
CA GLY A 64 -10.01 -20.68 7.71
C GLY A 64 -10.20 -19.16 7.74
N ALA A 65 -11.20 -18.68 7.02
CA ALA A 65 -11.52 -17.25 6.99
C ALA A 65 -11.89 -16.75 8.39
N ARG A 66 -12.70 -17.51 9.10
CA ARG A 66 -13.10 -17.16 10.47
C ARG A 66 -11.88 -17.01 11.37
N ARG A 67 -10.96 -17.98 11.32
CA ARG A 67 -9.75 -17.93 12.13
C ARG A 67 -8.87 -16.72 11.79
N MET A 68 -8.71 -16.44 10.51
CA MET A 68 -7.91 -15.30 10.08
C MET A 68 -8.50 -13.97 10.54
N LEU A 69 -9.82 -13.84 10.47
CA LEU A 69 -10.51 -12.65 10.96
C LEU A 69 -10.37 -12.49 12.47
N GLU A 70 -10.50 -13.59 13.21
CA GLU A 70 -10.32 -13.55 14.66
C GLU A 70 -8.90 -13.18 15.05
N GLN A 71 -7.90 -13.71 14.35
CA GLN A 71 -6.50 -13.35 14.59
C GLN A 71 -6.23 -11.89 14.30
N ALA A 72 -6.92 -11.33 13.32
CA ALA A 72 -6.79 -9.91 12.97
C ALA A 72 -7.54 -8.99 13.95
N GLY A 73 -8.25 -9.58 14.92
CA GLY A 73 -9.01 -8.79 15.88
C GLY A 73 -10.32 -8.25 15.34
N ILE A 74 -10.81 -8.82 14.24
CA ILE A 74 -12.05 -8.37 13.62
C ILE A 74 -13.23 -9.08 14.26
N SER A 75 -14.22 -8.30 14.71
CA SER A 75 -15.44 -8.86 15.26
C SER A 75 -16.28 -9.49 14.16
N LEU A 76 -16.67 -10.75 14.36
CA LEU A 76 -17.54 -11.44 13.41
C LEU A 76 -18.98 -10.96 13.53
N LYS A 77 -19.36 -10.50 14.72
CA LYS A 77 -20.66 -9.87 14.93
C LYS A 77 -20.64 -8.50 14.32
N GLY A 78 -21.61 -8.22 13.47
CA GLY A 78 -21.69 -6.93 12.81
C GLY A 78 -20.62 -6.71 11.75
N LEU A 79 -20.04 -7.80 11.25
CA LEU A 79 -19.04 -7.71 10.18
C LEU A 79 -19.68 -7.04 8.96
N ASN A 80 -19.08 -5.92 8.55
CA ASN A 80 -19.57 -5.13 7.44
C ASN A 80 -18.47 -4.96 6.39
N ILE A 81 -18.60 -5.73 5.30
CA ILE A 81 -17.62 -5.72 4.22
C ILE A 81 -17.58 -4.37 3.53
N ASP A 82 -18.73 -3.72 3.38
CA ASP A 82 -18.80 -2.41 2.73
C ASP A 82 -18.01 -1.37 3.52
N LYS A 83 -18.06 -1.45 4.84
CA LYS A 83 -17.29 -0.55 5.70
C LYS A 83 -15.79 -0.78 5.52
N LEU A 84 -15.37 -2.06 5.45
CA LEU A 84 -13.97 -2.41 5.21
C LEU A 84 -13.49 -1.91 3.86
N LYS A 85 -14.33 -2.05 2.83
CA LYS A 85 -14.00 -1.55 1.49
C LYS A 85 -13.92 -0.03 1.48
N ALA A 86 -14.78 0.65 2.24
CA ALA A 86 -14.73 2.10 2.37
C ALA A 86 -13.43 2.55 3.02
N GLU A 87 -12.98 1.84 4.06
CA GLU A 87 -11.68 2.12 4.69
C GLU A 87 -10.53 1.95 3.70
N TYR A 88 -10.58 0.91 2.90
CA TYR A 88 -9.57 0.67 1.88
C TYR A 88 -9.51 1.82 0.88
N GLN A 89 -10.68 2.29 0.43
CA GLN A 89 -10.75 3.42 -0.49
C GLN A 89 -10.19 4.69 0.14
N GLU A 90 -10.48 4.91 1.40
CA GLU A 90 -9.94 6.07 2.12
C GLU A 90 -8.42 6.01 2.20
N LEU A 91 -7.87 4.83 2.50
CA LEU A 91 -6.42 4.65 2.54
C LEU A 91 -5.81 4.87 1.15
N THR A 92 -6.49 4.43 0.11
CA THR A 92 -6.05 4.65 -1.28
C THR A 92 -5.98 6.15 -1.58
N THR A 93 -6.99 6.91 -1.15
CA THR A 93 -7.02 8.36 -1.33
C THR A 93 -5.87 9.02 -0.57
N GLN A 94 -5.67 8.64 0.69
CA GLN A 94 -4.58 9.17 1.50
C GLN A 94 -3.22 8.88 0.86
N LYS A 95 -3.04 7.67 0.34
CA LYS A 95 -1.82 7.30 -0.35
C LYS A 95 -1.57 8.19 -1.57
N LYS A 96 -2.61 8.42 -2.36
CA LYS A 96 -2.51 9.30 -3.53
C LYS A 96 -2.08 10.71 -3.13
N GLU A 97 -2.68 11.25 -2.09
CA GLU A 97 -2.37 12.60 -1.59
C GLU A 97 -0.93 12.68 -1.10
N LEU A 98 -0.50 11.68 -0.32
CA LEU A 98 0.87 11.65 0.18
C LEU A 98 1.89 11.46 -0.94
N THR A 99 1.57 10.62 -1.93
CA THR A 99 2.43 10.42 -3.08
C THR A 99 2.58 11.72 -3.88
N ALA A 100 1.49 12.45 -4.05
CA ALA A 100 1.52 13.75 -4.73
C ALA A 100 2.38 14.74 -3.95
N THR A 101 2.25 14.78 -2.62
CA THR A 101 3.06 15.63 -1.76
C THR A 101 4.54 15.28 -1.89
N TYR A 102 4.87 13.99 -1.86
CA TYR A 102 6.25 13.53 -2.01
C TYR A 102 6.82 13.95 -3.37
N LYS A 103 6.05 13.77 -4.43
CA LYS A 103 6.48 14.16 -5.78
C LYS A 103 6.69 15.67 -5.89
N ASN A 104 5.82 16.46 -5.27
CA ASN A 104 5.95 17.91 -5.26
C ASN A 104 7.20 18.34 -4.51
N CYS A 105 7.48 17.73 -3.36
CA CYS A 105 8.69 18.01 -2.60
C CYS A 105 9.95 17.68 -3.41
N ASP A 106 9.94 16.54 -4.07
CA ASP A 106 11.06 16.13 -4.91
C ASP A 106 11.28 17.11 -6.06
N LYS A 107 10.19 17.55 -6.67
CA LYS A 107 10.22 18.53 -7.76
C LYS A 107 10.79 19.86 -7.29
N GLU A 108 10.34 20.33 -6.12
CA GLU A 108 10.83 21.56 -5.52
C GLU A 108 12.32 21.48 -5.22
N LEU A 109 12.75 20.34 -4.68
CA LEU A 109 14.15 20.11 -4.35
C LEU A 109 15.03 20.18 -5.61
N LYS A 110 14.58 19.53 -6.68
CA LYS A 110 15.30 19.56 -7.96
C LYS A 110 15.37 20.96 -8.53
N SER A 111 14.28 21.70 -8.45
CA SER A 111 14.21 23.08 -8.91
C SER A 111 15.17 23.95 -8.11
N LEU A 112 15.19 23.77 -6.80
CA LEU A 112 16.07 24.52 -5.90
C LEU A 112 17.54 24.23 -6.20
N ASN A 113 17.89 22.97 -6.39
CA ASN A 113 19.24 22.56 -6.74
C ASN A 113 19.68 23.19 -8.06
N ARG A 114 18.79 23.23 -9.05
CA ARG A 114 19.07 23.85 -10.32
C ARG A 114 19.34 25.36 -10.17
N LYS A 115 18.55 26.01 -9.34
CA LYS A 115 18.74 27.43 -9.06
C LYS A 115 20.09 27.70 -8.40
N LEU A 116 20.47 26.81 -7.47
CA LEU A 116 21.77 26.93 -6.81
C LEU A 116 22.92 26.73 -7.79
N GLU A 117 22.81 25.77 -8.67
CA GLU A 117 23.82 25.57 -9.72
C GLU A 117 23.95 26.80 -10.63
N ASN A 118 22.82 27.33 -11.05
CA ASN A 118 22.80 28.53 -11.89
C ASN A 118 23.43 29.73 -11.18
N LEU A 119 23.15 29.89 -9.91
CA LEU A 119 23.71 30.97 -9.10
C LEU A 119 25.21 30.81 -8.98
N ASN A 120 25.70 29.61 -8.72
CA ASN A 120 27.14 29.35 -8.62
C ASN A 120 27.85 29.67 -9.94
N GLN A 121 27.28 29.31 -11.06
CA GLN A 121 27.82 29.63 -12.37
C GLN A 121 27.83 31.14 -12.61
N TYR A 122 26.74 31.80 -12.25
CA TYR A 122 26.62 33.24 -12.40
C TYR A 122 27.66 33.97 -11.56
N LEU A 123 27.91 33.52 -10.36
CA LEU A 123 28.88 34.11 -9.46
C LEU A 123 30.33 33.84 -9.89
N GLY A 124 30.47 33.10 -10.93
CA GLY A 124 31.76 32.87 -11.55
C GLY A 124 32.63 31.92 -10.79
N ARG A 125 32.20 31.52 -10.14
CA ARG A 125 32.84 30.85 -9.58
C ARG A 125 33.26 29.95 -9.80
N THR A 126 33.60 29.90 -9.96
CA THR A 126 33.79 29.27 -10.11
C THR A 126 34.41 28.46 -9.98
N GLU A 127 34.75 28.12 -9.69
CA GLU A 127 35.24 27.49 -9.57
C GLU A 127 35.29 26.52 -9.87
N PRO A 128 35.83 26.28 -10.01
CA PRO A 128 35.72 25.46 -10.52
C PRO A 128 35.51 24.35 -10.36
N GLN A 129 35.34 24.46 -10.26
CA GLN A 129 35.12 23.58 -10.33
C GLN A 129 35.12 22.53 -10.62
N LYS A 130 35.57 22.50 -10.46
CA LYS A 130 35.58 21.61 -10.78
C LYS A 130 35.27 20.67 -11.05
N GLY A 131 35.46 20.77 -11.05
CA GLY A 131 35.24 19.95 -11.32
C GLY A 131 34.59 19.20 -11.60
N ALA A 132 34.74 19.55 -11.56
CA ALA A 132 34.27 18.93 -12.00
C ALA A 132 33.75 18.25 -12.59
N PRO A 133 33.97 18.30 -12.73
CA PRO A 133 33.62 17.63 -13.47
C PRO A 133 32.98 16.89 -14.05
N GLU A 134 33.16 17.03 -14.07
CA GLU A 134 32.85 16.55 -14.83
C GLU A 134 31.98 15.94 -15.44
N GLN A 135 32.21 16.13 -15.52
CA GLN A 135 31.77 15.76 -16.38
C GLN A 135 31.10 15.12 -16.96
N PRO A 136 31.40 15.36 -16.86
CA PRO A 136 30.91 14.87 -17.74
C PRO A 136 30.03 14.26 -18.20
N ASP A 137 30.34 14.52 -18.07
CA ASP A 137 29.87 14.14 -18.86
C ASP A 137 28.99 13.62 -19.27
N ARG A 138 29.32 13.79 -19.11
CA ARG A 138 29.08 13.58 -19.94
C ARG A 138 28.50 12.86 -20.45
N ASN A 139 28.82 13.21 -20.05
CA ASN A 139 28.72 12.77 -20.98
C ASN A 139 28.22 12.23 -21.30
N ASN A 140 28.64 12.61 -20.90
CA ASN A 140 28.55 12.37 -21.64
C ASN A 140 27.96 12.13 -21.97
N THR A 141 28.20 12.53 -21.63
CA THR A 141 28.10 12.58 -22.42
C THR A 141 27.52 12.37 -22.83
N PRO A 142 27.89 12.64 -22.51
CA PRO A 142 27.59 12.61 -23.31
C PRO A 142 26.80 12.32 -23.58
N ALA A 143 27.14 12.67 -23.22
CA ALA A 143 26.82 12.64 -23.73
C ALA A 143 25.97 12.34 -23.96
N ARG A 144 26.29 12.54 -23.90
CA ARG A 144 26.00 12.60 -24.41
C ARG A 144 25.41 12.25 -24.97
#